data_2331b431190e42df3ccbf12b7ce7aaa6
#
_entry.id   2331b431190e42df3ccbf12b7ce7aaa6
#
_cell.length_a   1.000
_cell.length_b   1.000
_cell.length_c   1.000
_cell.angle_alpha   90.00
_cell.angle_beta   90.00
_cell.angle_gamma   90.00
#
_symmetry.space_group_name_H-M   'P 1'
#
loop_
_entity.id
_entity.type
_entity.pdbx_description
1 polymer ?
#
loop_
_entity_poly.entity_id
_entity_poly.type
_entity_poly.pdbx_seq_one_letter_code
_entity_poly.pdbx_strand_id
1 'polypeptide(L)'
;MERIFRAARDRNQATILTARNEAGVSVASAIIVWGSEYAYFWQSARNPACGIGGVNALLLWKAVEMASGMGLSFDFDSYGSTKSAKFLASFGLPPIIRTEVSRQTVPYKLFKIANGMMLDRKKAIDRSSAF
;
A
#
# COMPACT_ATOMS: atom_id res chain seq x y z
N MET A 1 -0.21 14.14 -3.20
CA MET A 1 -0.66 12.85 -3.76
C MET A 1 -1.67 13.02 -4.90
N GLU A 2 -2.75 13.77 -4.72
CA GLU A 2 -3.79 14.00 -5.74
C GLU A 2 -3.25 14.51 -7.09
N ARG A 3 -2.33 15.49 -7.09
CA ARG A 3 -1.71 16.02 -8.32
C ARG A 3 -0.95 14.95 -9.12
N ILE A 4 -0.23 14.06 -8.43
CA ILE A 4 0.52 12.97 -9.06
C ILE A 4 -0.45 11.96 -9.66
N PHE A 5 -1.50 11.57 -8.91
CA PHE A 5 -2.53 10.68 -9.41
C PHE A 5 -3.24 11.23 -10.65
N ARG A 6 -3.63 12.51 -10.63
CA ARG A 6 -4.27 13.16 -11.78
C ARG A 6 -3.35 13.13 -13.00
N ALA A 7 -2.07 13.50 -12.84
CA ALA A 7 -1.11 13.49 -13.94
C ALA A 7 -0.87 12.08 -14.52
N ALA A 8 -0.88 11.04 -13.69
CA ALA A 8 -0.78 9.65 -14.15
C ALA A 8 -2.06 9.22 -14.88
N ARG A 9 -3.23 9.56 -14.33
CA ARG A 9 -4.53 9.25 -14.94
C ARG A 9 -4.69 9.92 -16.31
N ASP A 10 -4.29 11.18 -16.46
CA ASP A 10 -4.36 11.92 -17.71
C ASP A 10 -3.48 11.30 -18.81
N ARG A 11 -2.45 10.52 -18.40
CA ARG A 11 -1.62 9.71 -19.31
C ARG A 11 -2.13 8.28 -19.48
N ASN A 12 -3.30 7.95 -18.94
CA ASN A 12 -3.84 6.58 -18.90
C ASN A 12 -2.88 5.59 -18.20
N GLN A 13 -2.24 6.02 -17.12
CA GLN A 13 -1.26 5.24 -16.35
C GLN A 13 -1.66 5.08 -14.87
N ALA A 14 -2.91 5.37 -14.52
CA ALA A 14 -3.43 5.18 -13.18
C ALA A 14 -4.93 4.89 -13.18
N THR A 15 -5.37 4.08 -12.21
CA THR A 15 -6.79 3.84 -11.94
C THR A 15 -7.04 3.64 -10.44
N ILE A 16 -8.32 3.70 -10.06
CA ILE A 16 -8.78 3.34 -8.72
C ILE A 16 -9.71 2.14 -8.84
N LEU A 17 -9.32 1.05 -8.19
CA LEU A 17 -10.20 -0.09 -7.96
C LEU A 17 -10.97 0.14 -6.67
N THR A 18 -12.28 -0.05 -6.69
CA THR A 18 -13.13 0.12 -5.50
C THR A 18 -14.00 -1.11 -5.31
N ALA A 19 -13.90 -1.74 -4.15
CA ALA A 19 -14.81 -2.78 -3.71
C ALA A 19 -16.02 -2.14 -3.02
N ARG A 20 -17.22 -2.60 -3.39
CA ARG A 20 -18.49 -2.18 -2.79
C ARG A 20 -19.21 -3.39 -2.21
N ASN A 21 -19.97 -3.16 -1.14
CA ASN A 21 -20.89 -4.18 -0.62
C ASN A 21 -22.20 -4.23 -1.45
N GLU A 22 -23.10 -5.13 -1.12
CA GLU A 22 -24.40 -5.30 -1.78
C GLU A 22 -25.27 -4.03 -1.75
N ALA A 23 -25.11 -3.20 -0.72
CA ALA A 23 -25.80 -1.90 -0.61
C ALA A 23 -25.11 -0.78 -1.42
N GLY A 24 -24.07 -1.09 -2.22
CA GLY A 24 -23.34 -0.11 -3.03
C GLY A 24 -22.33 0.75 -2.24
N VAL A 25 -22.16 0.53 -0.93
CA VAL A 25 -21.25 1.30 -0.09
C VAL A 25 -19.81 0.87 -0.35
N SER A 26 -18.92 1.84 -0.53
CA SER A 26 -17.47 1.58 -0.71
C SER A 26 -16.86 1.01 0.57
N VAL A 27 -16.30 -0.19 0.47
CA VAL A 27 -15.68 -0.93 1.58
C VAL A 27 -14.17 -0.74 1.60
N ALA A 28 -13.54 -0.75 0.44
CA ALA A 28 -12.11 -0.50 0.27
C ALA A 28 -11.83 0.01 -1.14
N SER A 29 -10.71 0.71 -1.28
CA SER A 29 -10.23 1.17 -2.59
C SER A 29 -8.71 1.03 -2.66
N ALA A 30 -8.19 0.82 -3.87
CA ALA A 30 -6.77 0.76 -4.16
C ALA A 30 -6.43 1.62 -5.37
N ILE A 31 -5.33 2.34 -5.30
CA ILE A 31 -4.76 3.08 -6.43
C ILE A 31 -3.71 2.19 -7.08
N ILE A 32 -3.89 1.94 -8.36
CA ILE A 32 -2.96 1.22 -9.21
C ILE A 32 -2.37 2.20 -10.19
N VAL A 33 -1.05 2.20 -10.31
CA VAL A 33 -0.31 2.99 -11.30
C VAL A 33 0.56 2.08 -12.14
N TRP A 34 0.84 2.44 -13.39
CA TRP A 34 1.67 1.59 -14.24
C TRP A 34 2.55 2.39 -15.18
N GLY A 35 3.63 1.76 -15.62
CA GLY A 35 4.53 2.21 -16.67
C GLY A 35 4.46 1.30 -17.89
N SER A 36 5.59 1.16 -18.59
CA SER A 36 5.72 0.32 -19.78
C SER A 36 5.86 -1.18 -19.47
N GLU A 37 6.34 -1.55 -18.30
CA GLU A 37 6.69 -2.93 -17.95
C GLU A 37 5.99 -3.44 -16.67
N TYR A 38 5.71 -2.51 -15.74
CA TYR A 38 5.19 -2.85 -14.42
C TYR A 38 3.95 -2.04 -14.05
N ALA A 39 3.02 -2.69 -13.38
CA ALA A 39 1.95 -2.08 -12.62
C ALA A 39 2.25 -2.22 -11.12
N TYR A 40 1.91 -1.19 -10.35
CA TYR A 40 2.25 -1.06 -8.93
C TYR A 40 0.99 -0.87 -8.08
N PHE A 41 0.92 -1.58 -6.97
CA PHE A 41 -0.07 -1.32 -5.93
C PHE A 41 0.39 -0.13 -5.09
N TRP A 42 0.01 1.08 -5.52
CA TRP A 42 0.59 2.30 -4.95
C TRP A 42 0.05 2.63 -3.56
N GLN A 43 -1.26 2.56 -3.39
CA GLN A 43 -1.90 2.86 -2.11
C GLN A 43 -3.26 2.19 -2.00
N SER A 44 -3.66 1.85 -0.75
CA SER A 44 -5.01 1.37 -0.46
C SER A 44 -5.58 2.00 0.80
N ALA A 45 -6.90 2.08 0.84
CA ALA A 45 -7.67 2.50 2.00
C ALA A 45 -8.83 1.53 2.21
N ARG A 46 -9.19 1.32 3.48
CA ARG A 46 -10.33 0.50 3.87
C ARG A 46 -11.25 1.29 4.78
N ASN A 47 -12.55 1.14 4.60
CA ASN A 47 -13.53 1.66 5.54
C ASN A 47 -13.52 0.80 6.82
N PRO A 48 -13.09 1.34 7.97
CA PRO A 48 -13.00 0.57 9.21
C PRO A 48 -14.38 0.15 9.76
N ALA A 49 -15.44 0.86 9.39
CA ALA A 49 -16.81 0.54 9.80
C ALA A 49 -17.37 -0.69 9.07
N CYS A 50 -16.74 -1.13 7.96
CA CYS A 50 -17.17 -2.31 7.22
C CYS A 50 -16.31 -3.50 7.65
N GLY A 51 -16.86 -4.39 8.48
CA GLY A 51 -16.20 -5.59 9.00
C GLY A 51 -15.95 -6.73 7.99
N ILE A 52 -16.07 -6.48 6.67
CA ILE A 52 -15.97 -7.52 5.63
C ILE A 52 -14.52 -7.96 5.46
N GLY A 53 -14.24 -9.25 5.73
CA GLY A 53 -12.91 -9.84 5.53
C GLY A 53 -12.56 -10.03 4.04
N GLY A 54 -11.26 -10.21 3.72
CA GLY A 54 -10.81 -10.58 2.38
C GLY A 54 -10.83 -9.49 1.31
N VAL A 55 -11.42 -8.32 1.58
CA VAL A 55 -11.62 -7.26 0.57
C VAL A 55 -10.30 -6.75 -0.02
N ASN A 56 -9.26 -6.61 0.81
CA ASN A 56 -7.94 -6.18 0.33
C ASN A 56 -7.30 -7.25 -0.57
N ALA A 57 -7.51 -8.54 -0.26
CA ALA A 57 -7.03 -9.63 -1.11
C ALA A 57 -7.75 -9.62 -2.47
N LEU A 58 -9.06 -9.39 -2.48
CA LEU A 58 -9.84 -9.25 -3.70
C LEU A 58 -9.35 -8.08 -4.57
N LEU A 59 -9.14 -6.90 -3.97
CA LEU A 59 -8.64 -5.73 -4.71
C LEU A 59 -7.25 -5.99 -5.30
N LEU A 60 -6.37 -6.63 -4.52
CA LEU A 60 -5.02 -6.95 -4.96
C LEU A 60 -5.06 -7.98 -6.10
N TRP A 61 -5.91 -9.01 -5.99
CA TRP A 61 -6.09 -9.99 -7.04
C TRP A 61 -6.63 -9.36 -8.34
N LYS A 62 -7.63 -8.49 -8.23
CA LYS A 62 -8.16 -7.74 -9.39
C LYS A 62 -7.13 -6.82 -10.03
N ALA A 63 -6.21 -6.25 -9.25
CA ALA A 63 -5.10 -5.48 -9.77
C ALA A 63 -4.10 -6.36 -10.55
N VAL A 64 -3.82 -7.57 -10.07
CA VAL A 64 -2.98 -8.56 -10.76
C VAL A 64 -3.63 -8.97 -12.09
N GLU A 65 -4.93 -9.32 -12.09
CA GLU A 65 -5.68 -9.67 -13.32
C GLU A 65 -5.64 -8.52 -14.34
N MET A 66 -5.83 -7.28 -13.89
CA MET A 66 -5.76 -6.09 -14.74
C MET A 66 -4.37 -5.91 -15.36
N ALA A 67 -3.30 -6.02 -14.56
CA ALA A 67 -1.92 -5.90 -15.03
C ALA A 67 -1.59 -7.00 -16.05
N SER A 68 -1.98 -8.24 -15.76
CA SER A 68 -1.82 -9.38 -16.66
C SER A 68 -2.55 -9.16 -17.99
N GLY A 69 -3.77 -8.64 -17.96
CA GLY A 69 -4.54 -8.29 -19.17
C GLY A 69 -3.89 -7.20 -20.02
N MET A 70 -3.04 -6.37 -19.42
CA MET A 70 -2.23 -5.35 -20.12
C MET A 70 -0.84 -5.86 -20.53
N GLY A 71 -0.49 -7.11 -20.23
CA GLY A 71 0.85 -7.67 -20.47
C GLY A 71 1.93 -7.11 -19.55
N LEU A 72 1.55 -6.57 -18.38
CA LEU A 72 2.48 -5.97 -17.42
C LEU A 72 2.79 -6.93 -16.27
N SER A 73 4.02 -6.86 -15.76
CA SER A 73 4.38 -7.47 -14.48
C SER A 73 3.75 -6.68 -13.33
N PHE A 74 3.32 -7.37 -12.26
CA PHE A 74 2.71 -6.70 -11.11
C PHE A 74 3.67 -6.65 -9.92
N ASP A 75 3.95 -5.45 -9.41
CA ASP A 75 4.76 -5.21 -8.22
C ASP A 75 3.85 -4.94 -7.01
N PHE A 76 3.92 -5.81 -6.01
CA PHE A 76 3.15 -5.74 -4.77
C PHE A 76 3.66 -4.67 -3.79
N ASP A 77 4.72 -3.91 -4.18
CA ASP A 77 5.42 -2.96 -3.33
C ASP A 77 6.19 -3.62 -2.16
N SER A 78 6.68 -2.81 -1.26
CA SER A 78 7.55 -3.24 -0.18
C SER A 78 6.80 -3.71 1.07
N TYR A 79 7.44 -4.56 1.86
CA TYR A 79 6.93 -5.01 3.14
C TYR A 79 7.07 -3.90 4.19
N GLY A 80 6.01 -3.12 4.40
CA GLY A 80 5.99 -2.08 5.44
C GLY A 80 5.90 -2.61 6.88
N SER A 81 5.51 -3.89 7.07
CA SER A 81 5.36 -4.53 8.38
C SER A 81 5.36 -6.06 8.24
N THR A 82 5.59 -6.78 9.37
CA THR A 82 5.46 -8.24 9.42
C THR A 82 4.06 -8.73 9.01
N LYS A 83 3.01 -7.95 9.30
CA LYS A 83 1.63 -8.29 8.90
C LYS A 83 1.46 -8.20 7.38
N SER A 84 1.96 -7.13 6.75
CA SER A 84 1.93 -7.00 5.29
C SER A 84 2.78 -8.05 4.61
N ALA A 85 3.96 -8.38 5.17
CA ALA A 85 4.80 -9.45 4.63
C ALA A 85 4.07 -10.82 4.62
N LYS A 86 3.43 -11.21 5.74
CA LYS A 86 2.64 -12.44 5.81
C LYS A 86 1.48 -12.43 4.83
N PHE A 87 0.78 -11.31 4.70
CA PHE A 87 -0.33 -11.16 3.77
C PHE A 87 0.14 -11.31 2.32
N LEU A 88 1.22 -10.63 1.91
CA LEU A 88 1.73 -10.72 0.54
C LEU A 88 2.34 -12.10 0.24
N ALA A 89 3.00 -12.73 1.22
CA ALA A 89 3.53 -14.09 1.07
C ALA A 89 2.41 -15.13 0.81
N SER A 90 1.17 -14.87 1.25
CA SER A 90 0.04 -15.76 0.98
C SER A 90 -0.35 -15.86 -0.51
N PHE A 91 0.14 -14.95 -1.36
CA PHE A 91 -0.02 -15.05 -2.81
C PHE A 91 1.00 -15.97 -3.48
N GLY A 92 1.91 -16.60 -2.69
CA GLY A 92 2.84 -17.63 -3.18
C GLY A 92 4.03 -17.08 -3.98
N LEU A 93 4.28 -15.78 -3.96
CA LEU A 93 5.37 -15.17 -4.71
C LEU A 93 6.63 -15.05 -3.85
N PRO A 94 7.82 -15.39 -4.39
CA PRO A 94 9.07 -15.17 -3.68
C PRO A 94 9.38 -13.68 -3.58
N PRO A 95 9.89 -13.20 -2.43
CA PRO A 95 10.31 -11.81 -2.30
C PRO A 95 11.57 -11.55 -3.14
N ILE A 96 11.57 -10.43 -3.85
CA ILE A 96 12.75 -9.94 -4.56
C ILE A 96 13.45 -8.91 -3.68
N ILE A 97 14.76 -9.07 -3.47
CA ILE A 97 15.56 -8.14 -2.69
C ILE A 97 15.72 -6.85 -3.49
N ARG A 98 15.25 -5.74 -2.91
CA ARG A 98 15.48 -4.39 -3.45
C ARG A 98 16.55 -3.69 -2.62
N THR A 99 17.58 -3.17 -3.27
CA THR A 99 18.58 -2.34 -2.61
C THR A 99 18.16 -0.88 -2.69
N GLU A 100 17.96 -0.26 -1.53
CA GLU A 100 17.72 1.18 -1.43
C GLU A 100 19.01 1.89 -1.02
N VAL A 101 19.46 2.84 -1.84
CA VAL A 101 20.59 3.71 -1.53
C VAL A 101 20.06 5.10 -1.21
N SER A 102 20.19 5.52 0.04
CA SER A 102 19.75 6.84 0.49
C SER A 102 20.91 7.67 0.99
N ARG A 103 21.05 8.90 0.48
CA ARG A 103 21.97 9.90 1.02
C ARG A 103 21.20 10.88 1.90
N GLN A 104 21.48 10.87 3.19
CA GLN A 104 20.80 11.72 4.16
C GLN A 104 21.78 12.71 4.79
N THR A 105 21.34 13.98 4.95
CA THR A 105 22.11 14.97 5.71
C THR A 105 22.04 14.66 7.21
N VAL A 106 23.09 15.06 7.96
CA VAL A 106 23.16 14.82 9.41
C VAL A 106 21.94 15.39 10.17
N PRO A 107 21.47 16.63 9.88
CA PRO A 107 20.27 17.16 10.52
C PRO A 107 19.01 16.32 10.27
N TYR A 108 18.85 15.78 9.07
CA TYR A 108 17.71 14.91 8.74
C TYR A 108 17.78 13.56 9.47
N LYS A 109 18.97 12.98 9.62
CA LYS A 109 19.16 11.75 10.43
C LYS A 109 18.76 11.96 11.88
N LEU A 110 19.19 13.08 12.48
CA LEU A 110 18.84 13.43 13.87
C LEU A 110 17.33 13.66 14.02
N PHE A 111 16.70 14.36 13.09
CA PHE A 111 15.25 14.56 13.06
C PHE A 111 14.48 13.23 12.97
N LYS A 112 14.94 12.31 12.13
CA LYS A 112 14.31 10.98 11.96
C LYS A 112 14.41 10.13 13.24
N ILE A 113 15.57 10.17 13.91
CA ILE A 113 15.78 9.48 15.19
C ILE A 113 14.87 10.07 16.29
N ALA A 114 14.81 11.40 16.41
CA ALA A 114 13.98 12.08 17.39
C ALA A 114 12.48 11.78 17.18
N ASN A 115 12.00 11.79 15.92
CA ASN A 115 10.62 11.43 15.60
C ASN A 115 10.33 9.94 15.83
N GLY A 116 11.27 9.05 15.57
CA GLY A 116 11.14 7.62 15.88
C GLY A 116 10.94 7.40 17.39
N MET A 117 11.76 8.04 18.22
CA MET A 117 11.65 7.98 19.67
C MET A 117 10.33 8.55 20.21
N MET A 118 9.81 9.63 19.61
CA MET A 118 8.50 10.20 19.98
C MET A 118 7.34 9.26 19.63
N LEU A 119 7.37 8.60 18.49
CA LEU A 119 6.33 7.65 18.06
C LEU A 119 6.31 6.40 18.94
N ASP A 120 7.48 5.90 19.36
CA ASP A 120 7.57 4.74 20.25
C ASP A 120 7.10 5.08 21.67
N ARG A 121 7.40 6.29 22.18
CA ARG A 121 6.85 6.79 23.44
C ARG A 121 5.32 6.89 23.41
N LYS A 122 4.75 7.42 22.33
CA LYS A 122 3.30 7.54 22.17
C LYS A 122 2.61 6.18 22.17
N LYS A 123 3.19 5.19 21.46
CA LYS A 123 2.70 3.79 21.48
C LYS A 123 2.81 3.11 22.84
N ALA A 124 3.83 3.46 23.64
CA ALA A 124 3.99 2.93 25.00
C ALA A 124 2.93 3.50 25.94
N ILE A 125 2.62 4.80 25.84
CA ILE A 125 1.59 5.47 26.65
C ILE A 125 0.20 4.93 26.33
N ASP A 126 -0.16 4.78 25.04
CA ASP A 126 -1.44 4.22 24.60
C ASP A 126 -1.65 2.77 25.06
N ARG A 127 -0.56 1.99 25.23
CA ARG A 127 -0.63 0.63 25.78
C ARG A 127 -0.82 0.62 27.30
N SER A 128 -0.34 1.61 28.03
CA SER A 128 -0.47 1.67 29.48
C SER A 128 -1.81 2.24 29.95
N SER A 129 -2.55 2.93 29.08
CA SER A 129 -3.89 3.46 29.37
C SER A 129 -5.04 2.52 28.95
N ALA A 130 -4.72 1.32 28.46
CA ALA A 130 -5.70 0.30 28.03
C ALA A 130 -5.88 -0.85 29.04
N PHE A 131 -5.44 -0.63 30.31
CA PHE A 131 -5.69 -1.54 31.45
C PHE A 131 -6.52 -0.86 32.53
#